data_466418c117623a84428bf7be79a17120
#
_entry.id   466418c117623a84428bf7be79a17120
#
_cell.length_a   1.000
_cell.length_b   1.000
_cell.length_c   1.000
_cell.angle_alpha   90.00
_cell.angle_beta   90.00
_cell.angle_gamma   90.00
#
_symmetry.space_group_name_H-M   'P 1'
#
loop_
_entity.id
_entity.type
_entity.pdbx_description
1 polymer ?
#
loop_
_entity_poly.entity_id
_entity_poly.type
_entity_poly.pdbx_seq_one_letter_code
_entity_poly.pdbx_strand_id
1 'polypeptide(L)'
;MLNNKTFTVMGVEQFPVITMKIFPETLEDANNWTAEMDIVLNEKRKFVLVYPSFNKKDKEHKKEDMEGMKAVRRWLKEGKALLSEYCAGMIMTADPQKNDKEQLVQLSSVISAVYGVPVFVAETLGESYIQANELVK
;
A
#
# COMPACT_ATOMS: atom_id res chain seq x y z
N MET A 1 -2.30 15.50 13.71
CA MET A 1 -2.50 15.86 12.31
C MET A 1 -1.33 15.37 11.47
N LEU A 2 -1.63 14.72 10.34
CA LEU A 2 -0.58 14.15 9.49
C LEU A 2 0.18 15.25 8.75
N ASN A 3 1.51 15.18 8.80
CA ASN A 3 2.38 16.17 8.16
C ASN A 3 3.07 15.54 6.96
N ASN A 4 2.74 16.02 5.76
CA ASN A 4 3.26 15.50 4.50
C ASN A 4 4.80 15.53 4.42
N LYS A 5 5.44 16.45 5.12
CA LYS A 5 6.91 16.56 5.12
C LYS A 5 7.59 15.37 5.80
N THR A 6 6.90 14.67 6.68
CA THR A 6 7.41 13.51 7.40
C THR A 6 7.29 12.23 6.57
N PHE A 7 6.47 12.25 5.51
CA PHE A 7 6.14 11.06 4.73
C PHE A 7 6.92 11.03 3.42
N THR A 8 7.63 9.94 3.18
CA THR A 8 8.41 9.73 1.96
C THR A 8 7.83 8.64 1.06
N VAL A 9 7.19 7.64 1.66
CA VAL A 9 6.60 6.50 0.95
C VAL A 9 5.12 6.73 0.69
N MET A 10 4.44 7.41 1.61
CA MET A 10 3.01 7.63 1.56
C MET A 10 2.68 9.09 1.30
N GLY A 11 1.69 9.34 0.42
CA GLY A 11 1.14 10.68 0.21
C GLY A 11 -0.11 10.82 1.04
N VAL A 12 -0.07 11.66 2.07
CA VAL A 12 -1.19 11.82 3.01
C VAL A 12 -1.98 13.10 2.80
N GLU A 13 -1.73 13.80 1.69
CA GLU A 13 -2.39 15.06 1.36
C GLU A 13 -3.90 14.94 1.24
N GLN A 14 -4.38 13.79 0.83
CA GLN A 14 -5.80 13.53 0.64
C GLN A 14 -6.37 12.57 1.69
N PHE A 15 -5.72 12.49 2.86
CA PHE A 15 -6.20 11.63 3.93
C PHE A 15 -7.72 11.79 4.13
N PRO A 16 -8.52 10.75 4.25
CA PRO A 16 -8.17 9.35 4.56
C PRO A 16 -7.79 8.47 3.37
N VAL A 17 -7.66 9.02 2.17
CA VAL A 17 -7.14 8.29 1.01
C VAL A 17 -5.63 8.55 0.93
N ILE A 18 -4.84 7.51 1.08
CA ILE A 18 -3.37 7.60 1.06
C ILE A 18 -2.86 7.02 -0.25
N THR A 19 -2.15 7.85 -1.02
CA THR A 19 -1.55 7.42 -2.28
C THR A 19 -0.11 7.00 -2.02
N MET A 20 0.22 5.76 -2.35
CA MET A 20 1.59 5.28 -2.19
C MET A 20 2.48 5.91 -3.26
N LYS A 21 3.61 6.47 -2.85
CA LYS A 21 4.56 7.09 -3.79
C LYS A 21 5.48 6.07 -4.42
N ILE A 22 5.81 5.01 -3.67
CA ILE A 22 6.65 3.92 -4.16
C ILE A 22 6.15 2.61 -3.53
N PHE A 23 6.50 1.50 -4.16
CA PHE A 23 6.30 0.20 -3.55
C PHE A 23 7.52 -0.11 -2.66
N PRO A 24 7.36 -0.50 -1.40
CA PRO A 24 8.50 -0.68 -0.50
C PRO A 24 9.26 -1.97 -0.83
N GLU A 25 10.21 -1.89 -1.77
CA GLU A 25 11.00 -3.04 -2.20
C GLU A 25 12.32 -3.18 -1.44
N THR A 26 12.98 -2.06 -1.12
CA THR A 26 14.26 -2.11 -0.40
C THR A 26 14.04 -2.11 1.11
N LEU A 27 15.07 -2.48 1.87
CA LEU A 27 15.00 -2.42 3.33
C LEU A 27 14.73 -0.99 3.82
N GLU A 28 15.37 0.00 3.20
CA GLU A 28 15.16 1.40 3.53
C GLU A 28 13.70 1.80 3.32
N ASP A 29 13.14 1.46 2.14
CA ASP A 29 11.75 1.76 1.83
C ASP A 29 10.81 1.05 2.79
N ALA A 30 11.08 -0.20 3.13
CA ALA A 30 10.26 -0.97 4.05
C ALA A 30 10.29 -0.36 5.46
N ASN A 31 11.45 0.09 5.91
CA ASN A 31 11.56 0.74 7.21
C ASN A 31 10.80 2.07 7.23
N ASN A 32 10.86 2.82 6.14
CA ASN A 32 10.09 4.06 6.01
C ASN A 32 8.59 3.76 5.99
N TRP A 33 8.18 2.72 5.27
CA TRP A 33 6.78 2.31 5.20
C TRP A 33 6.23 1.94 6.59
N THR A 34 6.98 1.15 7.36
CA THR A 34 6.53 0.74 8.69
C THR A 34 6.45 1.92 9.65
N ALA A 35 7.44 2.81 9.60
CA ALA A 35 7.45 4.00 10.45
C ALA A 35 6.28 4.94 10.10
N GLU A 36 6.04 5.15 8.80
CA GLU A 36 4.94 6.00 8.35
C GLU A 36 3.60 5.36 8.67
N MET A 37 3.49 4.04 8.52
CA MET A 37 2.26 3.32 8.87
C MET A 37 1.95 3.44 10.36
N ASP A 38 2.96 3.38 11.23
CA ASP A 38 2.76 3.57 12.66
C ASP A 38 2.16 4.94 12.96
N ILE A 39 2.61 5.98 12.26
CA ILE A 39 2.07 7.33 12.42
C ILE A 39 0.59 7.37 11.97
N VAL A 40 0.30 6.78 10.81
CA VAL A 40 -1.07 6.73 10.29
C VAL A 40 -2.00 5.98 11.24
N LEU A 41 -1.57 4.83 11.75
CA LEU A 41 -2.38 4.03 12.67
C LEU A 41 -2.62 4.76 14.00
N ASN A 42 -1.68 5.60 14.41
CA ASN A 42 -1.81 6.38 15.63
C ASN A 42 -2.93 7.44 15.54
N GLU A 43 -3.35 7.80 14.33
CA GLU A 43 -4.49 8.70 14.14
C GLU A 43 -5.81 8.05 14.52
N LYS A 44 -5.88 6.72 14.55
CA LYS A 44 -7.07 5.95 14.91
C LYS A 44 -8.28 6.29 14.06
N ARG A 45 -8.05 6.48 12.75
CA ARG A 45 -9.09 6.80 11.78
C ARG A 45 -9.01 5.83 10.60
N LYS A 46 -10.16 5.54 10.03
CA LYS A 46 -10.27 4.68 8.84
C LYS A 46 -9.56 5.33 7.65
N PHE A 47 -8.83 4.53 6.88
CA PHE A 47 -8.11 5.02 5.69
C PHE A 47 -8.04 3.92 4.63
N VAL A 48 -7.65 4.32 3.42
CA VAL A 48 -7.43 3.41 2.29
C VAL A 48 -6.07 3.70 1.69
N LEU A 49 -5.35 2.64 1.29
CA LEU A 49 -4.09 2.77 0.57
C LEU A 49 -4.34 2.57 -0.93
N VAL A 50 -3.93 3.54 -1.74
CA VAL A 50 -4.01 3.44 -3.20
C VAL A 50 -2.60 3.27 -3.76
N TYR A 51 -2.40 2.20 -4.52
CA TYR A 51 -1.14 1.91 -5.20
C TYR A 51 -1.30 2.25 -6.67
N PRO A 52 -0.69 3.35 -7.15
CA PRO A 52 -0.68 3.65 -8.58
C PRO A 52 0.10 2.58 -9.34
N SER A 53 -0.08 2.56 -10.66
CA SER A 53 0.74 1.69 -11.49
C SER A 53 2.17 2.23 -11.53
N PHE A 54 3.11 1.45 -11.01
CA PHE A 54 4.52 1.84 -10.98
C PHE A 54 5.23 1.28 -12.20
N ASN A 55 6.11 2.08 -12.80
CA ASN A 55 7.00 1.60 -13.85
C ASN A 55 8.06 0.72 -13.22
N LYS A 56 7.84 -0.58 -13.29
CA LYS A 56 8.86 -1.53 -12.91
C LYS A 56 9.83 -1.67 -14.05
N LYS A 57 10.99 -1.06 -13.91
CA LYS A 57 12.11 -1.46 -14.72
C LYS A 57 12.45 -2.88 -14.33
N ASP A 58 12.82 -3.71 -15.30
CA ASP A 58 13.24 -5.08 -15.04
C ASP A 58 14.35 -5.08 -14.00
N LYS A 59 13.95 -5.23 -12.76
CA LYS A 59 14.90 -5.33 -11.67
C LYS A 59 15.02 -6.78 -11.29
N GLU A 60 16.21 -7.30 -11.41
CA GLU A 60 16.53 -8.56 -10.79
C GLU A 60 16.23 -8.43 -9.30
N HIS A 61 15.60 -9.45 -8.74
CA HIS A 61 15.34 -9.49 -7.31
C HIS A 61 16.68 -9.53 -6.57
N LYS A 62 17.08 -8.40 -6.03
CA LYS A 62 18.28 -8.30 -5.24
C LYS A 62 18.01 -8.77 -3.83
N LYS A 63 19.07 -9.20 -3.14
CA LYS A 63 18.98 -9.63 -1.76
C LYS A 63 18.34 -8.56 -0.86
N GLU A 64 18.52 -7.28 -1.18
CA GLU A 64 17.94 -6.16 -0.48
C GLU A 64 16.41 -6.17 -0.50
N ASP A 65 15.83 -6.62 -1.62
CA ASP A 65 14.37 -6.67 -1.76
C ASP A 65 13.77 -7.70 -0.81
N MET A 66 14.47 -8.79 -0.60
CA MET A 66 14.05 -9.82 0.36
C MET A 66 14.11 -9.30 1.81
N GLU A 67 15.10 -8.48 2.12
CA GLU A 67 15.23 -7.89 3.46
C GLU A 67 14.09 -6.90 3.73
N GLY A 68 13.69 -6.14 2.71
CA GLY A 68 12.54 -5.26 2.83
C GLY A 68 11.25 -6.02 3.12
N MET A 69 11.01 -7.10 2.39
CA MET A 69 9.84 -7.94 2.60
C MET A 69 9.84 -8.56 4.00
N LYS A 70 11.00 -8.99 4.49
CA LYS A 70 11.12 -9.54 5.84
C LYS A 70 10.81 -8.49 6.91
N ALA A 71 11.26 -7.25 6.69
CA ALA A 71 11.00 -6.15 7.62
C ALA A 71 9.50 -5.87 7.73
N VAL A 72 8.79 -5.83 6.58
CA VAL A 72 7.35 -5.63 6.58
C VAL A 72 6.63 -6.79 7.29
N ARG A 73 7.02 -8.03 7.01
CA ARG A 73 6.41 -9.20 7.66
C ARG A 73 6.62 -9.19 9.17
N ARG A 74 7.81 -8.78 9.61
CA ARG A 74 8.11 -8.65 11.03
C ARG A 74 7.21 -7.62 11.70
N TRP A 75 7.04 -6.47 11.05
CA TRP A 75 6.15 -5.43 11.53
C TRP A 75 4.70 -5.94 11.62
N LEU A 76 4.26 -6.70 10.61
CA LEU A 76 2.89 -7.21 10.55
C LEU A 76 2.55 -8.18 11.68
N LYS A 77 3.52 -8.85 12.28
CA LYS A 77 3.25 -9.72 13.43
C LYS A 77 2.57 -8.96 14.55
N GLU A 78 2.92 -7.70 14.76
CA GLU A 78 2.33 -6.86 15.81
C GLU A 78 1.32 -5.87 15.25
N GLY A 79 1.54 -5.37 14.03
CA GLY A 79 0.72 -4.32 13.44
C GLY A 79 -0.48 -4.77 12.63
N LYS A 80 -0.57 -6.06 12.29
CA LYS A 80 -1.63 -6.57 11.42
C LYS A 80 -3.04 -6.32 11.98
N ALA A 81 -3.22 -6.50 13.27
CA ALA A 81 -4.53 -6.31 13.91
C ALA A 81 -5.01 -4.86 13.78
N LEU A 82 -4.11 -3.90 14.05
CA LEU A 82 -4.42 -2.47 13.90
C LEU A 82 -4.67 -2.10 12.45
N LEU A 83 -3.85 -2.65 11.56
CA LEU A 83 -4.02 -2.41 10.13
C LEU A 83 -5.39 -2.91 9.66
N SER A 84 -5.78 -4.11 10.05
CA SER A 84 -7.09 -4.67 9.73
C SER A 84 -8.23 -3.82 10.27
N GLU A 85 -8.04 -3.22 11.44
CA GLU A 85 -9.07 -2.41 12.07
C GLU A 85 -9.29 -1.08 11.35
N TYR A 86 -8.22 -0.40 10.96
CA TYR A 86 -8.32 0.96 10.42
C TYR A 86 -8.17 1.04 8.90
N CYS A 87 -7.45 0.12 8.27
CA CYS A 87 -7.32 0.14 6.81
C CYS A 87 -8.55 -0.51 6.18
N ALA A 88 -9.37 0.32 5.52
CA ALA A 88 -10.57 -0.17 4.87
C ALA A 88 -10.27 -1.01 3.63
N GLY A 89 -9.08 -0.85 3.05
CA GLY A 89 -8.66 -1.66 1.91
C GLY A 89 -7.43 -1.10 1.25
N MET A 90 -6.88 -1.89 0.35
CA MET A 90 -5.78 -1.49 -0.53
C MET A 90 -6.28 -1.61 -1.96
N ILE A 91 -5.99 -0.61 -2.79
CA ILE A 91 -6.42 -0.62 -4.19
C ILE A 91 -5.17 -0.60 -5.06
N MET A 92 -5.03 -1.61 -5.89
CA MET A 92 -3.95 -1.70 -6.85
C MET A 92 -4.46 -1.21 -8.20
N THR A 93 -3.69 -0.36 -8.87
CA THR A 93 -4.08 0.23 -10.15
C THR A 93 -3.39 -0.53 -11.28
N ALA A 94 -4.18 -1.09 -12.20
CA ALA A 94 -3.65 -1.75 -13.38
C ALA A 94 -3.18 -0.72 -14.40
N ASP A 95 -2.27 -1.14 -15.27
CA ASP A 95 -1.82 -0.33 -16.39
C ASP A 95 -2.40 -0.93 -17.68
N PRO A 96 -3.34 -0.22 -18.35
CA PRO A 96 -3.94 -0.76 -19.58
C PRO A 96 -2.91 -1.08 -20.67
N GLN A 97 -1.79 -0.36 -20.69
CA GLN A 97 -0.73 -0.61 -21.68
C GLN A 97 0.03 -1.90 -21.40
N LYS A 98 0.11 -2.31 -20.13
CA LYS A 98 0.82 -3.52 -19.73
C LYS A 98 -0.08 -4.74 -19.68
N ASN A 99 -1.39 -4.56 -19.77
CA ASN A 99 -2.37 -5.63 -19.70
C ASN A 99 -2.13 -6.56 -18.49
N ASP A 100 -1.89 -5.95 -17.33
CA ASP A 100 -1.47 -6.65 -16.11
C ASP A 100 -2.59 -6.88 -15.10
N LYS A 101 -3.84 -6.58 -15.46
CA LYS A 101 -4.96 -6.67 -14.53
C LYS A 101 -5.12 -8.06 -13.91
N GLU A 102 -5.01 -9.11 -14.73
CA GLU A 102 -5.16 -10.48 -14.21
C GLU A 102 -4.06 -10.84 -13.23
N GLN A 103 -2.84 -10.40 -13.48
CA GLN A 103 -1.72 -10.62 -12.58
C GLN A 103 -1.95 -9.91 -11.25
N LEU A 104 -2.48 -8.69 -11.30
CA LEU A 104 -2.79 -7.94 -10.09
C LEU A 104 -3.92 -8.59 -9.30
N VAL A 105 -4.94 -9.13 -9.99
CA VAL A 105 -6.03 -9.84 -9.30
C VAL A 105 -5.49 -11.07 -8.57
N GLN A 106 -4.58 -11.83 -9.18
CA GLN A 106 -3.96 -12.96 -8.52
C GLN A 106 -3.10 -12.51 -7.33
N LEU A 107 -2.32 -11.45 -7.53
CA LEU A 107 -1.46 -10.91 -6.48
C LEU A 107 -2.28 -10.35 -5.31
N SER A 108 -3.45 -9.79 -5.59
CA SER A 108 -4.30 -9.20 -4.57
C SER A 108 -4.73 -10.20 -3.50
N SER A 109 -4.97 -11.44 -3.89
CA SER A 109 -5.31 -12.51 -2.93
C SER A 109 -4.18 -12.77 -1.96
N VAL A 110 -2.94 -12.79 -2.46
CA VAL A 110 -1.76 -13.01 -1.64
C VAL A 110 -1.55 -11.84 -0.69
N ILE A 111 -1.64 -10.62 -1.20
CA ILE A 111 -1.45 -9.41 -0.40
C ILE A 111 -2.52 -9.31 0.67
N SER A 112 -3.77 -9.59 0.32
CA SER A 112 -4.87 -9.58 1.28
C SER A 112 -4.62 -10.55 2.44
N ALA A 113 -4.13 -11.76 2.14
CA ALA A 113 -3.83 -12.74 3.16
C ALA A 113 -2.67 -12.28 4.06
N VAL A 114 -1.65 -11.67 3.47
CA VAL A 114 -0.47 -11.22 4.24
C VAL A 114 -0.81 -10.03 5.14
N TYR A 115 -1.49 -9.03 4.60
CA TYR A 115 -1.78 -7.79 5.35
C TYR A 115 -3.06 -7.87 6.16
N GLY A 116 -3.95 -8.81 5.87
CA GLY A 116 -5.20 -8.95 6.61
C GLY A 116 -6.23 -7.87 6.28
N VAL A 117 -6.15 -7.26 5.10
CA VAL A 117 -7.09 -6.23 4.64
C VAL A 117 -7.62 -6.59 3.25
N PRO A 118 -8.82 -6.12 2.87
CA PRO A 118 -9.31 -6.35 1.51
C PRO A 118 -8.42 -5.65 0.49
N VAL A 119 -8.18 -6.32 -0.64
CA VAL A 119 -7.39 -5.74 -1.73
C VAL A 119 -8.23 -5.78 -3.00
N PHE A 120 -8.31 -4.65 -3.66
CA PHE A 120 -9.09 -4.45 -4.87
C PHE A 120 -8.17 -4.06 -6.02
N VAL A 121 -8.62 -4.30 -7.25
CA VAL A 121 -7.88 -3.91 -8.45
C VAL A 121 -8.76 -2.98 -9.27
N ALA A 122 -8.23 -1.81 -9.63
CA ALA A 122 -8.91 -0.85 -10.50
C ALA A 122 -8.17 -0.77 -11.84
N GLU A 123 -8.90 -0.41 -12.89
CA GLU A 123 -8.31 -0.33 -14.23
C GLU A 123 -7.58 0.99 -14.49
N THR A 124 -7.93 2.05 -13.76
CA THR A 124 -7.28 3.35 -13.88
C THR A 124 -7.09 3.96 -12.50
N LEU A 125 -6.18 4.93 -12.41
CA LEU A 125 -5.96 5.63 -11.14
C LEU A 125 -7.22 6.39 -10.70
N GLY A 126 -7.96 6.96 -11.67
CA GLY A 126 -9.22 7.62 -11.36
C GLY A 126 -10.22 6.68 -10.69
N GLU A 127 -10.36 5.46 -11.22
CA GLU A 127 -11.23 4.45 -10.61
C GLU A 127 -10.74 4.05 -9.22
N SER A 128 -9.42 3.97 -9.02
CA SER A 128 -8.86 3.67 -7.72
C SER A 128 -9.30 4.68 -6.68
N TYR A 129 -9.27 5.97 -7.01
CA TYR A 129 -9.72 7.02 -6.10
C TYR A 129 -11.22 6.97 -5.84
N ILE A 130 -12.03 6.64 -6.87
CA ILE A 130 -13.47 6.49 -6.69
C ILE A 130 -13.76 5.36 -5.71
N GLN A 131 -13.12 4.20 -5.88
CA GLN A 131 -13.28 3.07 -4.98
C GLN A 131 -12.80 3.41 -3.58
N ALA A 132 -11.65 4.10 -3.47
CA ALA A 132 -11.09 4.50 -2.19
C ALA A 132 -12.07 5.38 -1.40
N ASN A 133 -12.66 6.38 -2.06
CA ASN A 133 -13.62 7.27 -1.42
C ASN A 133 -14.86 6.53 -0.94
N GLU A 134 -15.31 5.52 -1.68
CA GLU A 134 -16.43 4.70 -1.25
C GLU A 134 -16.11 3.90 0.01
N LEU A 135 -14.89 3.40 0.12
CA LEU A 135 -14.48 2.57 1.26
C LEU A 135 -14.37 3.36 2.57
N VAL A 136 -14.11 4.66 2.48
CA VAL A 136 -13.91 5.50 3.69
C VAL A 136 -15.10 6.39 4.00
N LYS A 137 -16.20 6.21 3.31
CA LYS A 137 -17.42 6.94 3.64
C LYS A 137 -17.96 6.59 5.01
#